data_8de4758d0d6abd78c1aa35b4599867d5
#
_entry.id   8de4758d0d6abd78c1aa35b4599867d5
#
_cell.length_a   1.000
_cell.length_b   1.000
_cell.length_c   1.000
_cell.angle_alpha   90.00
_cell.angle_beta   90.00
_cell.angle_gamma   90.00
#
_symmetry.space_group_name_H-M   'P 1'
#
loop_
_entity.id
_entity.type
_entity.pdbx_description
1 polymer ?
#
loop_
_entity_poly.entity_id
_entity_poly.type
_entity_poly.pdbx_seq_one_letter_code
_entity_poly.pdbx_strand_id
1 'polypeptide(L)'
;MRRKILHEFGIYDGREVSALDLREFRLSRKITHALGGDKVMRYLHTMVRVSDLDAALDFYCAKLGLKEVRRTDNEKGRFTLVFLAAPEDQRRTDGDSPMVELTWNWDEKNYSGGRNFGHLAYAVKDIYALCEKLVAAGVTINRPPRDGYMAFIRSPDGISIELLQDGQPLPLKEPWISMANIGSW
;
A
#
# COMPACT_ATOMS: atom_id res chain seq x y z
N MET A 1 2.67 36.03 17.01
CA MET A 1 3.41 34.88 16.47
C MET A 1 3.17 33.58 17.28
N ARG A 2 2.02 33.42 18.01
CA ARG A 2 1.69 32.26 18.87
C ARG A 2 0.47 31.45 18.42
N ARG A 3 -0.14 31.73 17.26
CA ARG A 3 -1.39 31.09 16.78
C ARG A 3 -1.23 30.03 15.69
N LYS A 4 -0.02 29.72 15.20
CA LYS A 4 0.22 28.79 14.08
C LYS A 4 0.66 27.38 14.48
N ILE A 5 0.88 27.10 15.77
CA ILE A 5 1.37 25.79 16.23
C ILE A 5 0.24 24.90 16.79
N LEU A 6 -0.94 25.43 17.01
CA LEU A 6 -2.06 24.71 17.66
C LEU A 6 -2.97 23.93 16.68
N HIS A 7 -2.68 23.92 15.38
CA HIS A 7 -3.52 23.24 14.37
C HIS A 7 -2.99 21.84 13.96
N GLU A 8 -1.85 21.41 14.47
CA GLU A 8 -1.27 20.09 14.16
C GLU A 8 -1.49 19.01 15.22
N PHE A 9 -2.07 19.35 16.36
CA PHE A 9 -2.39 18.38 17.41
C PHE A 9 -3.90 18.32 17.60
N GLY A 10 -4.49 17.21 17.10
CA GLY A 10 -5.90 16.91 17.26
C GLY A 10 -6.32 16.99 18.73
N ILE A 11 -7.47 17.64 18.97
CA ILE A 11 -8.12 17.70 20.28
C ILE A 11 -8.53 16.26 20.65
N TYR A 12 -7.80 15.63 21.57
CA TYR A 12 -8.25 14.42 22.24
C TYR A 12 -9.08 14.83 23.47
N ASP A 13 -10.38 14.49 23.45
CA ASP A 13 -11.29 14.50 24.62
C ASP A 13 -11.51 15.85 25.32
N GLY A 14 -11.59 16.95 24.59
CA GLY A 14 -12.11 18.22 25.11
C GLY A 14 -11.35 18.86 26.28
N ARG A 15 -10.15 18.40 26.61
CA ARG A 15 -9.28 18.96 27.65
C ARG A 15 -8.13 19.76 27.03
N GLU A 16 -7.89 20.96 27.56
CA GLU A 16 -6.70 21.73 27.23
C GLU A 16 -5.45 21.01 27.70
N VAL A 17 -4.52 20.72 26.77
CA VAL A 17 -3.22 20.11 27.08
C VAL A 17 -2.37 21.15 27.80
N SER A 18 -2.01 20.88 29.06
CA SER A 18 -1.21 21.79 29.86
C SER A 18 0.24 21.89 29.37
N ALA A 19 0.91 23.00 29.70
CA ALA A 19 2.33 23.18 29.39
C ALA A 19 3.24 22.13 30.07
N LEU A 20 2.75 21.49 31.13
CA LEU A 20 3.43 20.37 31.80
C LEU A 20 3.36 19.10 30.92
N ASP A 21 2.19 18.80 30.34
CA ASP A 21 2.00 17.62 29.50
C ASP A 21 2.88 17.66 28.25
N LEU A 22 3.06 18.86 27.68
CA LEU A 22 3.98 19.08 26.55
C LEU A 22 5.46 18.94 26.95
N ARG A 23 5.82 19.28 28.18
CA ARG A 23 7.17 19.06 28.71
C ARG A 23 7.45 17.58 28.97
N GLU A 24 6.53 16.87 29.57
CA GLU A 24 6.67 15.43 29.81
C GLU A 24 6.70 14.62 28.51
N PHE A 25 5.88 14.99 27.54
CA PHE A 25 5.91 14.38 26.20
C PHE A 25 7.23 14.65 25.46
N ARG A 26 7.80 15.87 25.56
CA ARG A 26 9.13 16.20 25.02
C ARG A 26 10.27 15.53 25.79
N LEU A 27 10.14 15.38 27.11
CA LEU A 27 11.14 14.69 27.92
C LEU A 27 11.11 13.19 27.63
N SER A 28 9.94 12.58 27.53
CA SER A 28 9.76 11.19 27.15
C SER A 28 10.38 10.88 25.79
N ARG A 29 10.16 11.72 24.76
CA ARG A 29 10.83 11.58 23.46
C ARG A 29 12.35 11.77 23.51
N LYS A 30 12.87 12.67 24.36
CA LYS A 30 14.32 12.85 24.54
C LYS A 30 14.94 11.69 25.31
N ILE A 31 14.25 11.11 26.28
CA ILE A 31 14.73 9.97 27.07
C ILE A 31 14.73 8.71 26.20
N THR A 32 13.73 8.48 25.36
CA THR A 32 13.72 7.35 24.39
C THR A 32 14.85 7.47 23.36
N HIS A 33 15.25 8.69 23.00
CA HIS A 33 16.37 8.90 22.07
C HIS A 33 17.75 8.80 22.76
N ALA A 34 17.83 9.07 24.08
CA ALA A 34 19.07 9.08 24.86
C ALA A 34 19.44 7.71 25.47
N LEU A 35 18.47 6.79 25.57
CA LEU A 35 18.67 5.45 26.14
C LEU A 35 19.03 4.38 25.10
N GLY A 36 19.61 4.77 23.95
CA GLY A 36 20.06 3.81 22.94
C GLY A 36 18.97 2.80 22.62
N GLY A 37 17.79 3.32 22.20
CA GLY A 37 16.64 2.47 21.92
C GLY A 37 17.07 1.30 21.06
N ASP A 38 16.81 0.08 21.52
CA ASP A 38 16.97 -1.14 20.73
C ASP A 38 16.51 -0.82 19.31
N LYS A 39 17.34 -1.14 18.32
CA LYS A 39 17.02 -0.92 16.92
C LYS A 39 15.74 -1.70 16.62
N VAL A 40 14.61 -1.04 16.77
CA VAL A 40 13.30 -1.62 16.48
C VAL A 40 13.32 -2.05 15.03
N MET A 41 13.07 -3.33 14.79
CA MET A 41 13.00 -3.90 13.44
C MET A 41 11.91 -3.16 12.64
N ARG A 42 12.23 -2.78 11.40
CA ARG A 42 11.33 -2.06 10.49
C ARG A 42 11.06 -2.91 9.26
N TYR A 43 9.80 -2.96 8.85
CA TYR A 43 9.43 -3.58 7.58
C TYR A 43 9.88 -2.69 6.42
N LEU A 44 10.56 -3.27 5.41
CA LEU A 44 11.11 -2.56 4.27
C LEU A 44 10.28 -2.79 3.00
N HIS A 45 10.12 -4.03 2.58
CA HIS A 45 9.41 -4.37 1.36
C HIS A 45 8.97 -5.84 1.34
N THR A 46 7.99 -6.12 0.47
CA THR A 46 7.70 -7.45 -0.04
C THR A 46 8.22 -7.53 -1.47
N MET A 47 8.99 -8.56 -1.80
CA MET A 47 9.44 -8.83 -3.16
C MET A 47 8.47 -9.78 -3.87
N VAL A 48 8.11 -9.43 -5.11
CA VAL A 48 7.38 -10.29 -6.03
C VAL A 48 8.13 -10.37 -7.36
N ARG A 49 8.19 -11.56 -7.95
CA ARG A 49 8.75 -11.74 -9.29
C ARG A 49 7.72 -11.44 -10.35
N VAL A 50 8.17 -10.83 -11.44
CA VAL A 50 7.34 -10.50 -12.60
C VAL A 50 7.98 -11.07 -13.86
N SER A 51 7.18 -11.65 -14.73
CA SER A 51 7.62 -12.26 -15.98
C SER A 51 7.79 -11.24 -17.11
N ASP A 52 7.03 -10.15 -17.05
CA ASP A 52 7.05 -9.02 -17.98
C ASP A 52 7.01 -7.71 -17.18
N LEU A 53 8.10 -6.94 -17.24
CA LEU A 53 8.24 -5.72 -16.46
C LEU A 53 7.28 -4.62 -16.94
N ASP A 54 7.06 -4.49 -18.25
CA ASP A 54 6.19 -3.46 -18.80
C ASP A 54 4.73 -3.73 -18.45
N ALA A 55 4.28 -4.98 -18.57
CA ALA A 55 2.93 -5.39 -18.13
C ALA A 55 2.74 -5.21 -16.61
N ALA A 56 3.75 -5.51 -15.81
CA ALA A 56 3.70 -5.29 -14.37
C ALA A 56 3.62 -3.80 -14.02
N LEU A 57 4.42 -2.94 -14.65
CA LEU A 57 4.40 -1.49 -14.42
C LEU A 57 3.08 -0.86 -14.90
N ASP A 58 2.54 -1.29 -16.03
CA ASP A 58 1.20 -0.87 -16.46
C ASP A 58 0.14 -1.23 -15.42
N PHE A 59 0.20 -2.46 -14.88
CA PHE A 59 -0.74 -2.87 -13.84
C PHE A 59 -0.55 -2.10 -12.52
N TYR A 60 0.65 -2.18 -11.93
CA TYR A 60 0.89 -1.62 -10.60
C TYR A 60 0.90 -0.07 -10.59
N CYS A 61 1.46 0.58 -11.62
CA CYS A 61 1.58 2.03 -11.65
C CYS A 61 0.42 2.69 -12.40
N ALA A 62 0.13 2.32 -13.65
CA ALA A 62 -0.86 3.03 -14.45
C ALA A 62 -2.30 2.71 -13.98
N LYS A 63 -2.61 1.44 -13.69
CA LYS A 63 -3.96 0.99 -13.32
C LYS A 63 -4.21 1.11 -11.82
N LEU A 64 -3.35 0.48 -10.99
CA LEU A 64 -3.51 0.47 -9.52
C LEU A 64 -3.10 1.79 -8.86
N GLY A 65 -2.13 2.51 -9.42
CA GLY A 65 -1.76 3.86 -9.01
C GLY A 65 -0.53 3.96 -8.10
N LEU A 66 0.23 2.87 -7.92
CA LEU A 66 1.50 2.93 -7.20
C LEU A 66 2.50 3.83 -7.94
N LYS A 67 3.50 4.32 -7.22
CA LYS A 67 4.57 5.17 -7.77
C LYS A 67 5.89 4.43 -7.74
N GLU A 68 6.60 4.44 -8.88
CA GLU A 68 7.99 4.00 -8.92
C GLU A 68 8.85 4.96 -8.10
N VAL A 69 9.57 4.41 -7.13
CA VAL A 69 10.45 5.16 -6.20
C VAL A 69 11.91 5.02 -6.62
N ARG A 70 12.28 3.80 -7.03
CA ARG A 70 13.66 3.47 -7.38
C ARG A 70 13.68 2.32 -8.37
N ARG A 71 14.66 2.35 -9.29
CA ARG A 71 14.98 1.26 -10.21
C ARG A 71 16.48 0.97 -10.19
N THR A 72 16.85 -0.28 -10.36
CA THR A 72 18.24 -0.71 -10.44
C THR A 72 18.37 -1.91 -11.36
N ASP A 73 19.24 -1.83 -12.35
CA ASP A 73 19.60 -2.94 -13.23
C ASP A 73 20.87 -3.62 -12.70
N ASN A 74 20.89 -4.94 -12.73
CA ASN A 74 22.06 -5.75 -12.38
C ASN A 74 22.47 -6.61 -13.58
N GLU A 75 23.42 -6.12 -14.34
CA GLU A 75 23.92 -6.77 -15.56
C GLU A 75 24.54 -8.16 -15.26
N LYS A 76 25.27 -8.30 -14.15
CA LYS A 76 25.90 -9.57 -13.78
C LYS A 76 24.87 -10.60 -13.35
N GLY A 77 23.87 -10.20 -12.58
CA GLY A 77 22.77 -11.04 -12.10
C GLY A 77 21.65 -11.20 -13.11
N ARG A 78 21.66 -10.41 -14.21
CA ARG A 78 20.64 -10.39 -15.26
C ARG A 78 19.22 -10.21 -14.73
N PHE A 79 19.04 -9.14 -13.94
CA PHE A 79 17.72 -8.75 -13.40
C PHE A 79 17.59 -7.25 -13.21
N THR A 80 16.35 -6.78 -13.20
CA THR A 80 15.95 -5.42 -12.83
C THR A 80 15.13 -5.46 -11.56
N LEU A 81 15.43 -4.57 -10.63
CA LEU A 81 14.63 -4.29 -9.43
C LEU A 81 13.88 -2.97 -9.60
N VAL A 82 12.58 -2.97 -9.32
CA VAL A 82 11.77 -1.75 -9.28
C VAL A 82 11.02 -1.69 -7.96
N PHE A 83 11.21 -0.62 -7.20
CA PHE A 83 10.55 -0.40 -5.91
C PHE A 83 9.37 0.53 -6.10
N LEU A 84 8.19 0.09 -5.67
CA LEU A 84 6.94 0.82 -5.79
C LEU A 84 6.38 1.13 -4.40
N ALA A 85 5.85 2.35 -4.23
CA ALA A 85 5.16 2.76 -3.01
C ALA A 85 3.74 3.23 -3.30
N ALA A 86 2.83 3.07 -2.34
CA ALA A 86 1.52 3.71 -2.39
C ALA A 86 1.69 5.24 -2.25
N PRO A 87 0.91 6.07 -2.98
CA PRO A 87 1.10 7.53 -2.99
C PRO A 87 1.03 8.18 -1.60
N GLU A 88 0.18 7.70 -0.72
CA GLU A 88 0.05 8.27 0.63
C GLU A 88 1.22 7.86 1.53
N ASP A 89 1.77 6.65 1.35
CA ASP A 89 2.95 6.20 2.07
C ASP A 89 4.20 6.97 1.64
N GLN A 90 4.33 7.30 0.35
CA GLN A 90 5.46 8.07 -0.18
C GLN A 90 5.57 9.49 0.44
N ARG A 91 4.45 10.03 0.95
CA ARG A 91 4.43 11.34 1.63
C ARG A 91 4.94 11.31 3.05
N ARG A 92 5.18 10.15 3.63
CA ARG A 92 5.81 10.02 4.94
C ARG A 92 7.25 10.50 4.85
N THR A 93 7.55 11.58 5.57
CA THR A 93 8.77 12.38 5.44
C THR A 93 10.05 11.69 5.94
N ASP A 94 9.96 10.47 6.45
CA ASP A 94 11.08 9.71 7.02
C ASP A 94 11.80 8.80 6.01
N GLY A 95 11.37 8.78 4.75
CA GLY A 95 11.97 7.93 3.70
C GLY A 95 11.81 6.43 3.92
N ASP A 96 10.97 6.06 4.87
CA ASP A 96 10.88 4.73 5.46
C ASP A 96 9.56 4.01 5.13
N SER A 97 8.92 4.38 4.03
CA SER A 97 7.65 3.78 3.60
C SER A 97 7.83 2.32 3.18
N PRO A 98 6.89 1.42 3.56
CA PRO A 98 6.87 0.07 3.02
C PRO A 98 6.69 0.08 1.51
N MET A 99 7.39 -0.81 0.80
CA MET A 99 7.38 -0.87 -0.66
C MET A 99 7.04 -2.27 -1.16
N VAL A 100 6.61 -2.35 -2.41
CA VAL A 100 6.66 -3.58 -3.20
C VAL A 100 7.89 -3.51 -4.09
N GLU A 101 8.76 -4.53 -3.99
CA GLU A 101 9.89 -4.72 -4.90
C GLU A 101 9.47 -5.66 -6.02
N LEU A 102 9.42 -5.16 -7.25
CA LEU A 102 9.28 -6.00 -8.43
C LEU A 102 10.68 -6.49 -8.85
N THR A 103 10.85 -7.79 -8.98
CA THR A 103 12.07 -8.39 -9.52
C THR A 103 11.77 -9.02 -10.87
N TRP A 104 12.33 -8.44 -11.93
CA TRP A 104 12.26 -8.99 -13.28
C TRP A 104 13.59 -9.66 -13.63
N ASN A 105 13.60 -11.00 -13.67
CA ASN A 105 14.74 -11.76 -14.18
C ASN A 105 14.66 -11.81 -15.70
N TRP A 106 15.72 -11.36 -16.39
CA TRP A 106 15.70 -11.18 -17.85
C TRP A 106 15.54 -12.49 -18.61
N ASP A 107 16.00 -13.59 -18.04
CA ASP A 107 16.02 -14.92 -18.66
C ASP A 107 14.89 -15.84 -18.20
N GLU A 108 14.10 -15.43 -17.19
CA GLU A 108 13.03 -16.23 -16.61
C GLU A 108 11.66 -15.63 -16.93
N LYS A 109 10.80 -16.42 -17.58
CA LYS A 109 9.49 -15.95 -18.07
C LYS A 109 8.28 -16.61 -17.39
N ASN A 110 8.52 -17.64 -16.57
CA ASN A 110 7.46 -18.39 -15.93
C ASN A 110 7.73 -18.57 -14.45
N TYR A 111 6.76 -18.22 -13.63
CA TYR A 111 6.82 -18.44 -12.20
C TYR A 111 5.65 -19.30 -11.74
N SER A 112 5.91 -20.29 -10.89
CA SER A 112 4.86 -21.05 -10.20
C SER A 112 4.74 -20.55 -8.77
N GLY A 113 3.51 -20.18 -8.37
CA GLY A 113 3.20 -19.77 -7.01
C GLY A 113 3.03 -20.95 -6.05
N GLY A 114 3.55 -20.85 -4.83
CA GLY A 114 3.14 -21.67 -3.70
C GLY A 114 1.83 -21.17 -3.09
N ARG A 115 1.32 -21.85 -2.06
CA ARG A 115 0.11 -21.47 -1.33
C ARG A 115 0.38 -20.73 -0.01
N ASN A 116 1.63 -20.57 0.37
CA ASN A 116 2.02 -19.89 1.61
C ASN A 116 2.04 -18.35 1.49
N PHE A 117 2.14 -17.80 0.27
CA PHE A 117 1.94 -16.37 0.04
C PHE A 117 0.45 -16.10 -0.16
N GLY A 118 -0.09 -15.14 0.60
CA GLY A 118 -1.49 -14.72 0.52
C GLY A 118 -1.72 -13.63 -0.53
N HIS A 119 -1.66 -12.39 -0.08
CA HIS A 119 -1.94 -11.22 -0.93
C HIS A 119 -1.17 -9.98 -0.45
N LEU A 120 -1.15 -8.95 -1.30
CA LEU A 120 -0.82 -7.58 -0.92
C LEU A 120 -2.12 -6.83 -0.64
N ALA A 121 -2.18 -6.04 0.42
CA ALA A 121 -3.37 -5.27 0.78
C ALA A 121 -3.11 -3.76 0.72
N TYR A 122 -4.09 -3.01 0.19
CA TYR A 122 -4.05 -1.55 0.08
C TYR A 122 -5.35 -0.94 0.58
N ALA A 123 -5.24 0.09 1.43
CA ALA A 123 -6.36 0.94 1.78
C ALA A 123 -6.64 1.93 0.63
N VAL A 124 -7.91 2.14 0.30
CA VAL A 124 -8.34 3.00 -0.80
C VAL A 124 -9.47 3.93 -0.35
N LYS A 125 -9.45 5.18 -0.81
CA LYS A 125 -10.41 6.21 -0.37
C LYS A 125 -11.85 5.95 -0.83
N ASP A 126 -12.02 5.36 -2.02
CA ASP A 126 -13.30 5.00 -2.60
C ASP A 126 -13.13 3.70 -3.39
N ILE A 127 -13.57 2.61 -2.79
CA ILE A 127 -13.41 1.27 -3.36
C ILE A 127 -14.24 1.08 -4.64
N TYR A 128 -15.41 1.72 -4.73
CA TYR A 128 -16.25 1.63 -5.92
C TYR A 128 -15.63 2.37 -7.10
N ALA A 129 -15.20 3.62 -6.89
CA ALA A 129 -14.55 4.42 -7.92
C ALA A 129 -13.27 3.75 -8.44
N LEU A 130 -12.47 3.15 -7.54
CA LEU A 130 -11.27 2.41 -7.97
C LEU A 130 -11.64 1.15 -8.76
N CYS A 131 -12.61 0.37 -8.31
CA CYS A 131 -13.04 -0.83 -9.02
C CYS A 131 -13.64 -0.49 -10.41
N GLU A 132 -14.42 0.58 -10.53
CA GLU A 132 -14.93 1.09 -11.82
C GLU A 132 -13.78 1.46 -12.78
N LYS A 133 -12.78 2.19 -12.28
CA LYS A 133 -11.56 2.53 -13.05
C LYS A 133 -10.80 1.27 -13.50
N LEU A 134 -10.63 0.30 -12.62
CA LEU A 134 -9.92 -0.95 -12.91
C LEU A 134 -10.65 -1.78 -13.98
N VAL A 135 -11.98 -1.91 -13.89
CA VAL A 135 -12.81 -2.57 -14.92
C VAL A 135 -12.67 -1.87 -16.26
N ALA A 136 -12.77 -0.53 -16.30
CA ALA A 136 -12.58 0.25 -17.52
C ALA A 136 -11.18 0.07 -18.13
N ALA A 137 -10.17 -0.22 -17.30
CA ALA A 137 -8.80 -0.54 -17.72
C ALA A 137 -8.57 -2.04 -18.03
N GLY A 138 -9.63 -2.86 -18.08
CA GLY A 138 -9.56 -4.28 -18.41
C GLY A 138 -9.09 -5.20 -17.28
N VAL A 139 -9.07 -4.72 -16.03
CA VAL A 139 -8.73 -5.55 -14.88
C VAL A 139 -9.98 -6.29 -14.39
N THR A 140 -9.86 -7.60 -14.21
CA THR A 140 -10.93 -8.41 -13.63
C THR A 140 -11.04 -8.18 -12.13
N ILE A 141 -12.26 -7.90 -11.64
CA ILE A 141 -12.54 -7.87 -10.21
C ILE A 141 -12.92 -9.30 -9.79
N ASN A 142 -11.99 -9.99 -9.14
CA ASN A 142 -12.17 -11.40 -8.74
C ASN A 142 -13.22 -11.54 -7.62
N ARG A 143 -13.14 -10.70 -6.59
CA ARG A 143 -14.17 -10.53 -5.57
C ARG A 143 -14.70 -9.10 -5.62
N PRO A 144 -15.94 -8.87 -6.07
CA PRO A 144 -16.55 -7.55 -6.07
C PRO A 144 -16.75 -6.97 -4.65
N PRO A 145 -16.71 -5.64 -4.48
CA PRO A 145 -16.92 -4.98 -3.19
C PRO A 145 -18.41 -4.94 -2.79
N ARG A 146 -19.06 -6.10 -2.65
CA ARG A 146 -20.48 -6.24 -2.33
C ARG A 146 -20.88 -5.64 -1.00
N ASP A 147 -19.94 -5.66 -0.05
CA ASP A 147 -20.09 -5.13 1.31
C ASP A 147 -19.69 -3.66 1.45
N GLY A 148 -19.32 -3.00 0.32
CA GLY A 148 -18.79 -1.64 0.33
C GLY A 148 -17.42 -1.50 0.98
N TYR A 149 -16.73 -2.62 1.26
CA TYR A 149 -15.51 -2.60 2.07
C TYR A 149 -14.32 -3.30 1.43
N MET A 150 -14.50 -4.49 0.81
CA MET A 150 -13.39 -5.32 0.38
C MET A 150 -13.57 -5.83 -1.05
N ALA A 151 -12.53 -5.72 -1.86
CA ALA A 151 -12.45 -6.32 -3.19
C ALA A 151 -11.13 -7.07 -3.38
N PHE A 152 -11.11 -8.04 -4.31
CA PHE A 152 -9.89 -8.70 -4.75
C PHE A 152 -9.74 -8.62 -6.26
N ILE A 153 -8.49 -8.40 -6.68
CA ILE A 153 -8.01 -8.46 -8.07
C ILE A 153 -6.74 -9.29 -8.14
N ARG A 154 -6.24 -9.57 -9.34
CA ARG A 154 -4.93 -10.19 -9.53
C ARG A 154 -4.05 -9.37 -10.46
N SER A 155 -2.74 -9.38 -10.19
CA SER A 155 -1.73 -8.86 -11.11
C SER A 155 -1.59 -9.78 -12.34
N PRO A 156 -0.90 -9.34 -13.41
CA PRO A 156 -0.61 -10.20 -14.57
C PRO A 156 0.10 -11.50 -14.20
N ASP A 157 0.93 -11.49 -13.19
CA ASP A 157 1.65 -12.68 -12.68
C ASP A 157 0.86 -13.48 -11.63
N GLY A 158 -0.43 -13.17 -11.45
CA GLY A 158 -1.33 -13.90 -10.56
C GLY A 158 -1.19 -13.57 -9.07
N ILE A 159 -0.46 -12.50 -8.70
CA ILE A 159 -0.38 -12.05 -7.31
C ILE A 159 -1.76 -11.50 -6.91
N SER A 160 -2.29 -12.02 -5.81
CA SER A 160 -3.56 -11.54 -5.23
C SER A 160 -3.38 -10.17 -4.60
N ILE A 161 -4.30 -9.25 -4.88
CA ILE A 161 -4.33 -7.89 -4.35
C ILE A 161 -5.68 -7.68 -3.67
N GLU A 162 -5.64 -7.39 -2.38
CA GLU A 162 -6.80 -6.99 -1.59
C GLU A 162 -6.91 -5.45 -1.59
N LEU A 163 -8.10 -4.95 -1.87
CA LEU A 163 -8.45 -3.53 -1.77
C LEU A 163 -9.43 -3.37 -0.61
N LEU A 164 -9.11 -2.50 0.31
CA LEU A 164 -9.91 -2.23 1.50
C LEU A 164 -10.36 -0.77 1.53
N GLN A 165 -11.65 -0.51 1.74
CA GLN A 165 -12.16 0.83 1.95
C GLN A 165 -11.50 1.46 3.18
N ASP A 166 -10.92 2.65 3.02
CA ASP A 166 -10.41 3.42 4.16
C ASP A 166 -11.58 3.94 5.00
N GLY A 167 -11.56 3.62 6.29
CA GLY A 167 -12.64 3.98 7.22
C GLY A 167 -13.81 2.99 7.22
N GLN A 168 -15.04 3.52 7.22
CA GLN A 168 -16.27 2.72 7.26
C GLN A 168 -16.66 2.19 5.88
N PRO A 169 -17.34 1.02 5.82
CA PRO A 169 -17.90 0.54 4.56
C PRO A 169 -18.79 1.58 3.89
N LEU A 170 -18.69 1.70 2.57
CA LEU A 170 -19.57 2.55 1.78
C LEU A 170 -20.98 1.95 1.69
N PRO A 171 -22.04 2.78 1.47
CA PRO A 171 -23.38 2.26 1.23
C PRO A 171 -23.41 1.26 0.08
N LEU A 172 -24.21 0.21 0.23
CA LEU A 172 -24.33 -0.85 -0.77
C LEU A 172 -24.79 -0.26 -2.12
N LYS A 173 -24.13 -0.69 -3.21
CA LYS A 173 -24.34 -0.11 -4.54
C LYS A 173 -24.33 -1.19 -5.64
N GLU A 174 -25.31 -1.14 -6.55
CA GLU A 174 -25.23 -1.89 -7.80
C GLU A 174 -24.18 -1.28 -8.76
N PRO A 175 -23.56 -2.07 -9.62
CA PRO A 175 -23.80 -3.52 -9.85
C PRO A 175 -23.06 -4.44 -8.85
N TRP A 176 -22.30 -3.88 -7.91
CA TRP A 176 -21.38 -4.64 -7.05
C TRP A 176 -22.10 -5.66 -6.17
N ILE A 177 -23.29 -5.32 -5.65
CA ILE A 177 -24.06 -6.19 -4.75
C ILE A 177 -24.40 -7.52 -5.45
N SER A 178 -24.84 -7.45 -6.72
CA SER A 178 -25.30 -8.60 -7.50
C SER A 178 -24.18 -9.34 -8.24
N MET A 179 -22.96 -8.73 -8.32
CA MET A 179 -21.84 -9.34 -9.05
C MET A 179 -21.33 -10.61 -8.35
N ALA A 180 -21.19 -11.69 -9.13
CA ALA A 180 -20.58 -12.94 -8.67
C ALA A 180 -19.05 -12.82 -8.59
N ASN A 181 -18.42 -13.71 -7.81
CA ASN A 181 -16.98 -13.89 -7.82
C ASN A 181 -16.51 -14.49 -9.16
N ILE A 182 -15.32 -14.10 -9.62
CA ILE A 182 -14.68 -14.61 -10.83
C ILE A 182 -13.35 -15.27 -10.45
N GLY A 183 -13.24 -16.59 -10.64
CA GLY A 183 -12.02 -17.34 -10.31
C GLY A 183 -11.77 -17.41 -8.81
N SER A 184 -10.49 -17.44 -8.44
CA SER A 184 -10.00 -17.49 -7.06
C SER A 184 -9.02 -16.34 -6.80
N TRP A 185 -8.87 -15.95 -5.56
CA TRP A 185 -7.98 -14.88 -5.12
C TRP A 185 -7.20 -15.29 -3.85
#